data_addec0a7fc6bb6e259500f8c341253fc
#
_entry.id   addec0a7fc6bb6e259500f8c341253fc
#
_cell.length_a   1.000
_cell.length_b   1.000
_cell.length_c   1.000
_cell.angle_alpha   90.00
_cell.angle_beta   90.00
_cell.angle_gamma   90.00
#
_symmetry.space_group_name_H-M   'P 1'
#
loop_
_entity.id
_entity.type
_entity.pdbx_description
1 polymer ?
#
loop_
_entity_poly.entity_id
_entity_poly.type
_entity_poly.pdbx_seq_one_letter_code
_entity_poly.pdbx_strand_id
1 'polypeptide(L)'
;PMTLAISKQLLPIYDKPMVYYPISALMLAGIRDILLISTEHDLPHFQRLMGDGSRFGISLSYAVQPRPKGLAQAFIIGADFIQEDRSALVLGDNIFYGQGFQGVLHNAAQRETGATVFAYPVNDPDRFGVVDFDSHGKALSLEEKPKNSKSKFAVPGLYFYDSSVTEKARSLEPSPRGELEITDLNRLYLNQEALHVEKLGRGFAWLDTGTPESLLQLSLIHISEPTRQAS
;
A
#
# COMPACT_ATOMS: atom_id res chain seq x y z
N PRO A 1 8.33 17.37 -13.43
CA PRO A 1 7.82 17.87 -14.71
C PRO A 1 6.96 16.85 -15.45
N MET A 2 7.36 15.57 -15.56
CA MET A 2 6.54 14.55 -16.26
C MET A 2 5.20 14.26 -15.57
N THR A 3 5.11 14.44 -14.27
CA THR A 3 3.90 14.19 -13.46
C THR A 3 2.94 15.40 -13.38
N LEU A 4 3.24 16.50 -14.06
CA LEU A 4 2.33 17.65 -14.13
C LEU A 4 1.12 17.39 -15.05
N ALA A 5 1.29 16.52 -16.04
CA ALA A 5 0.27 16.27 -17.06
C ALA A 5 -0.47 14.94 -16.86
N ILE A 6 0.06 14.03 -16.05
CA ILE A 6 -0.49 12.68 -15.86
C ILE A 6 -0.10 12.13 -14.49
N SER A 7 -1.00 11.38 -13.89
CA SER A 7 -0.73 10.66 -12.64
C SER A 7 0.49 9.75 -12.78
N LYS A 8 1.39 9.75 -11.78
CA LYS A 8 2.59 8.93 -11.73
C LYS A 8 2.29 7.45 -11.93
N GLN A 9 1.21 6.96 -11.38
CA GLN A 9 0.78 5.57 -11.45
C GLN A 9 0.39 5.10 -12.86
N LEU A 10 0.20 6.03 -13.79
CA LEU A 10 -0.06 5.73 -15.20
C LEU A 10 1.22 5.66 -16.05
N LEU A 11 2.36 6.09 -15.49
CA LEU A 11 3.64 5.99 -16.17
C LEU A 11 4.07 4.52 -16.31
N PRO A 12 4.67 4.15 -17.44
CA PRO A 12 5.14 2.80 -17.67
C PRO A 12 6.35 2.48 -16.76
N ILE A 13 6.31 1.32 -16.15
CA ILE A 13 7.43 0.68 -15.50
C ILE A 13 7.74 -0.56 -16.33
N TYR A 14 8.83 -0.51 -17.12
CA TYR A 14 9.18 -1.49 -18.12
C TYR A 14 8.09 -1.59 -19.21
N ASP A 15 7.24 -2.60 -19.18
CA ASP A 15 6.21 -2.90 -20.19
C ASP A 15 4.78 -2.58 -19.76
N LYS A 16 4.57 -2.14 -18.49
CA LYS A 16 3.25 -1.98 -17.89
C LYS A 16 3.11 -0.66 -17.13
N PRO A 17 1.92 -0.03 -17.13
CA PRO A 17 1.63 1.05 -16.21
C PRO A 17 1.84 0.65 -14.75
N MET A 18 2.42 1.56 -13.97
CA MET A 18 2.76 1.32 -12.56
C MET A 18 1.59 0.75 -11.74
N VAL A 19 0.38 1.22 -11.97
CA VAL A 19 -0.83 0.80 -11.24
C VAL A 19 -1.12 -0.71 -11.33
N TYR A 20 -0.60 -1.40 -12.33
CA TYR A 20 -0.80 -2.85 -12.46
C TYR A 20 -0.10 -3.65 -11.37
N TYR A 21 1.02 -3.16 -10.85
CA TYR A 21 1.79 -3.85 -9.80
C TYR A 21 1.03 -3.92 -8.47
N PRO A 22 0.54 -2.79 -7.88
CA PRO A 22 -0.26 -2.87 -6.65
C PRO A 22 -1.57 -3.64 -6.85
N ILE A 23 -2.24 -3.52 -8.01
CA ILE A 23 -3.43 -4.33 -8.30
C ILE A 23 -3.08 -5.81 -8.34
N SER A 24 -1.95 -6.20 -8.93
CA SER A 24 -1.51 -7.61 -8.92
C SER A 24 -1.23 -8.13 -7.51
N ALA A 25 -0.75 -7.30 -6.59
CA ALA A 25 -0.58 -7.68 -5.19
C ALA A 25 -1.94 -8.01 -4.52
N LEU A 26 -2.97 -7.19 -4.76
CA LEU A 26 -4.34 -7.50 -4.29
C LEU A 26 -4.89 -8.79 -4.92
N MET A 27 -4.64 -9.00 -6.20
CA MET A 27 -5.07 -10.24 -6.90
C MET A 27 -4.37 -11.47 -6.33
N LEU A 28 -3.08 -11.38 -5.98
CA LEU A 28 -2.32 -12.45 -5.32
C LEU A 28 -2.86 -12.75 -3.91
N ALA A 29 -3.38 -11.74 -3.22
CA ALA A 29 -4.09 -11.91 -1.94
C ALA A 29 -5.46 -12.57 -2.09
N GLY A 30 -5.94 -12.80 -3.31
CA GLY A 30 -7.27 -13.35 -3.59
C GLY A 30 -8.37 -12.30 -3.73
N ILE A 31 -8.05 -11.02 -3.62
CA ILE A 31 -9.01 -9.92 -3.72
C ILE A 31 -9.39 -9.69 -5.18
N ARG A 32 -10.70 -9.56 -5.45
CA ARG A 32 -11.24 -9.37 -6.79
C ARG A 32 -12.10 -8.12 -6.94
N ASP A 33 -12.73 -7.66 -5.88
CA ASP A 33 -13.47 -6.41 -5.84
C ASP A 33 -12.54 -5.31 -5.37
N ILE A 34 -12.28 -4.31 -6.22
CA ILE A 34 -11.26 -3.29 -5.97
C ILE A 34 -11.87 -1.91 -6.22
N LEU A 35 -11.69 -1.00 -5.28
CA LEU A 35 -12.02 0.41 -5.44
C LEU A 35 -10.74 1.21 -5.72
N LEU A 36 -10.68 1.84 -6.89
CA LEU A 36 -9.60 2.76 -7.25
C LEU A 36 -10.00 4.18 -6.88
N ILE A 37 -9.26 4.78 -5.96
CA ILE A 37 -9.47 6.14 -5.50
C ILE A 37 -8.40 7.04 -6.12
N SER A 38 -8.81 8.11 -6.79
CA SER A 38 -7.90 9.06 -7.42
C SER A 38 -8.49 10.47 -7.43
N THR A 39 -7.72 11.44 -7.93
CA THR A 39 -8.22 12.81 -8.13
C THR A 39 -9.28 12.85 -9.24
N GLU A 40 -10.12 13.88 -9.20
CA GLU A 40 -11.11 14.11 -10.27
C GLU A 40 -10.43 14.22 -11.66
N HIS A 41 -9.27 14.85 -11.72
CA HIS A 41 -8.49 15.02 -12.94
C HIS A 41 -7.96 13.70 -13.50
N ASP A 42 -7.44 12.82 -12.64
CA ASP A 42 -6.75 11.60 -13.09
C ASP A 42 -7.67 10.39 -13.25
N LEU A 43 -8.80 10.38 -12.55
CA LEU A 43 -9.73 9.25 -12.53
C LEU A 43 -10.19 8.79 -13.92
N PRO A 44 -10.53 9.71 -14.89
CA PRO A 44 -10.90 9.32 -16.23
C PRO A 44 -9.81 8.56 -17.01
N HIS A 45 -8.53 8.82 -16.69
CA HIS A 45 -7.41 8.13 -17.33
C HIS A 45 -7.31 6.68 -16.81
N PHE A 46 -7.51 6.46 -15.50
CA PHE A 46 -7.59 5.11 -14.93
C PHE A 46 -8.78 4.33 -15.48
N GLN A 47 -9.95 4.96 -15.57
CA GLN A 47 -11.16 4.34 -16.16
C GLN A 47 -10.92 3.91 -17.61
N ARG A 48 -10.27 4.75 -18.41
CA ARG A 48 -9.93 4.43 -19.80
C ARG A 48 -8.92 3.27 -19.90
N LEU A 49 -7.94 3.23 -18.99
CA LEU A 49 -6.90 2.21 -18.96
C LEU A 49 -7.44 0.86 -18.48
N MET A 50 -8.24 0.86 -17.41
CA MET A 50 -8.59 -0.36 -16.68
C MET A 50 -10.00 -0.87 -16.98
N GLY A 51 -10.91 0.01 -17.45
CA GLY A 51 -12.32 -0.32 -17.65
C GLY A 51 -13.00 -0.74 -16.35
N ASP A 52 -13.87 -1.73 -16.43
CA ASP A 52 -14.55 -2.35 -15.29
C ASP A 52 -13.71 -3.46 -14.61
N GLY A 53 -12.50 -3.72 -15.10
CA GLY A 53 -11.60 -4.75 -14.58
C GLY A 53 -11.85 -6.16 -15.10
N SER A 54 -12.95 -6.41 -15.84
CA SER A 54 -13.36 -7.75 -16.28
C SER A 54 -12.29 -8.48 -17.10
N ARG A 55 -11.54 -7.74 -17.95
CA ARG A 55 -10.42 -8.31 -18.72
C ARG A 55 -9.25 -8.85 -17.86
N PHE A 56 -9.20 -8.47 -16.58
CA PHE A 56 -8.20 -8.96 -15.63
C PHE A 56 -8.78 -9.97 -14.63
N GLY A 57 -10.08 -10.30 -14.76
CA GLY A 57 -10.78 -11.18 -13.82
C GLY A 57 -11.03 -10.55 -12.45
N ILE A 58 -11.18 -9.22 -12.42
CA ILE A 58 -11.54 -8.42 -11.25
C ILE A 58 -12.74 -7.53 -11.54
N SER A 59 -13.34 -6.97 -10.50
CA SER A 59 -14.35 -5.92 -10.56
C SER A 59 -13.74 -4.63 -10.06
N LEU A 60 -13.75 -3.58 -10.90
CA LEU A 60 -13.21 -2.27 -10.56
C LEU A 60 -14.33 -1.25 -10.40
N SER A 61 -14.36 -0.65 -9.21
CA SER A 61 -15.11 0.56 -8.92
C SER A 61 -14.17 1.77 -8.79
N TYR A 62 -14.72 2.96 -8.91
CA TYR A 62 -13.94 4.20 -8.94
C TYR A 62 -14.55 5.25 -8.03
N ALA A 63 -13.70 5.93 -7.24
CA ALA A 63 -14.13 7.04 -6.40
C ALA A 63 -13.16 8.23 -6.51
N VAL A 64 -13.71 9.42 -6.38
CA VAL A 64 -12.93 10.66 -6.38
C VAL A 64 -12.47 10.98 -4.96
N GLN A 65 -11.18 11.28 -4.82
CA GLN A 65 -10.64 11.98 -3.65
C GLN A 65 -10.58 13.48 -3.97
N PRO A 66 -11.50 14.31 -3.47
CA PRO A 66 -11.58 15.73 -3.85
C PRO A 66 -10.36 16.54 -3.39
N ARG A 67 -9.77 16.15 -2.26
CA ARG A 67 -8.57 16.76 -1.67
C ARG A 67 -7.76 15.70 -0.95
N PRO A 68 -6.43 15.69 -1.09
CA PRO A 68 -5.57 14.76 -0.36
C PRO A 68 -5.54 15.14 1.13
N LYS A 69 -6.26 14.41 1.96
CA LYS A 69 -6.32 14.58 3.42
C LYS A 69 -5.73 13.39 4.17
N GLY A 70 -4.74 12.73 3.59
CA GLY A 70 -4.07 11.58 4.17
C GLY A 70 -4.62 10.24 3.69
N LEU A 71 -3.84 9.18 3.94
CA LEU A 71 -4.14 7.84 3.42
C LEU A 71 -5.35 7.19 4.10
N ALA A 72 -5.57 7.43 5.39
CA ALA A 72 -6.71 6.87 6.10
C ALA A 72 -8.05 7.42 5.58
N GLN A 73 -8.06 8.56 4.86
CA GLN A 73 -9.26 9.07 4.20
C GLN A 73 -9.85 8.08 3.19
N ALA A 74 -9.03 7.18 2.63
CA ALA A 74 -9.49 6.17 1.68
C ALA A 74 -10.62 5.29 2.26
N PHE A 75 -10.56 4.95 3.54
CA PHE A 75 -11.60 4.16 4.22
C PHE A 75 -12.90 4.95 4.45
N ILE A 76 -12.82 6.27 4.56
CA ILE A 76 -14.00 7.14 4.66
C ILE A 76 -14.68 7.27 3.28
N ILE A 77 -13.87 7.47 2.23
CA ILE A 77 -14.36 7.56 0.84
C ILE A 77 -14.94 6.22 0.38
N GLY A 78 -14.28 5.12 0.76
CA GLY A 78 -14.66 3.76 0.38
C GLY A 78 -15.68 3.11 1.32
N ALA A 79 -16.27 3.85 2.27
CA ALA A 79 -17.14 3.26 3.29
C ALA A 79 -18.31 2.44 2.73
N ASP A 80 -19.01 2.98 1.72
CA ASP A 80 -20.13 2.29 1.06
C ASP A 80 -19.69 1.08 0.24
N PHE A 81 -18.43 1.06 -0.22
CA PHE A 81 -17.83 -0.07 -0.92
C PHE A 81 -17.39 -1.17 0.05
N ILE A 82 -16.78 -0.78 1.16
CA ILE A 82 -16.26 -1.71 2.18
C ILE A 82 -17.39 -2.32 2.99
N GLN A 83 -18.39 -1.52 3.36
CA GLN A 83 -19.48 -1.91 4.26
C GLN A 83 -18.94 -2.52 5.58
N GLU A 84 -19.34 -3.75 5.88
CA GLU A 84 -18.92 -4.50 7.06
C GLU A 84 -17.84 -5.56 6.72
N ASP A 85 -17.26 -5.51 5.53
CA ASP A 85 -16.26 -6.46 5.10
C ASP A 85 -14.84 -6.08 5.57
N ARG A 86 -13.97 -7.07 5.58
CA ARG A 86 -12.53 -6.85 5.71
C ARG A 86 -12.00 -6.18 4.46
N SER A 87 -10.98 -5.36 4.60
CA SER A 87 -10.44 -4.60 3.49
C SER A 87 -8.92 -4.62 3.45
N ALA A 88 -8.36 -4.40 2.28
CA ALA A 88 -6.96 -4.13 2.08
C ALA A 88 -6.77 -2.78 1.40
N LEU A 89 -5.69 -2.08 1.76
CA LEU A 89 -5.26 -0.85 1.11
C LEU A 89 -3.86 -1.07 0.56
N VAL A 90 -3.66 -0.74 -0.71
CA VAL A 90 -2.33 -0.69 -1.33
C VAL A 90 -2.13 0.68 -1.98
N LEU A 91 -0.94 1.23 -1.81
CA LEU A 91 -0.56 2.49 -2.45
C LEU A 91 -0.20 2.26 -3.91
N GLY A 92 -0.74 3.08 -4.79
CA GLY A 92 -0.61 2.93 -6.25
C GLY A 92 0.81 3.10 -6.81
N ASP A 93 1.76 3.51 -5.97
CA ASP A 93 3.17 3.71 -6.30
C ASP A 93 4.11 2.76 -5.56
N ASN A 94 3.56 1.75 -4.87
CA ASN A 94 4.33 0.71 -4.20
C ASN A 94 4.37 -0.56 -5.05
N ILE A 95 5.57 -1.07 -5.28
CA ILE A 95 5.82 -2.29 -6.04
C ILE A 95 6.42 -3.32 -5.10
N PHE A 96 5.84 -4.52 -5.13
CA PHE A 96 6.25 -5.65 -4.30
C PHE A 96 6.64 -6.81 -5.18
N TYR A 97 7.74 -7.45 -4.85
CA TYR A 97 8.18 -8.68 -5.48
C TYR A 97 8.89 -9.58 -4.47
N GLY A 98 8.68 -10.88 -4.55
CA GLY A 98 9.39 -11.81 -3.66
C GLY A 98 8.86 -13.22 -3.75
N GLN A 99 9.75 -14.18 -3.47
CA GLN A 99 9.37 -15.59 -3.39
C GLN A 99 8.46 -15.83 -2.18
N GLY A 100 7.35 -16.51 -2.39
CA GLY A 100 6.38 -16.80 -1.33
C GLY A 100 5.46 -15.63 -0.96
N PHE A 101 5.52 -14.50 -1.68
CA PHE A 101 4.71 -13.31 -1.40
C PHE A 101 3.22 -13.62 -1.39
N GLN A 102 2.74 -14.46 -2.31
CA GLN A 102 1.34 -14.89 -2.35
C GLN A 102 0.89 -15.53 -1.02
N GLY A 103 1.71 -16.39 -0.43
CA GLY A 103 1.39 -17.03 0.86
C GLY A 103 1.29 -16.03 2.00
N VAL A 104 2.21 -15.05 2.04
CA VAL A 104 2.20 -13.98 3.05
C VAL A 104 0.94 -13.12 2.91
N LEU A 105 0.59 -12.73 1.69
CA LEU A 105 -0.63 -11.96 1.40
C LEU A 105 -1.90 -12.72 1.75
N HIS A 106 -1.94 -14.01 1.39
CA HIS A 106 -3.09 -14.86 1.69
C HIS A 106 -3.30 -14.99 3.20
N ASN A 107 -2.23 -15.22 3.96
CA ASN A 107 -2.32 -15.28 5.42
C ASN A 107 -2.82 -13.96 6.02
N ALA A 108 -2.34 -12.81 5.53
CA ALA A 108 -2.82 -11.52 5.98
C ALA A 108 -4.32 -11.32 5.66
N ALA A 109 -4.75 -11.71 4.45
CA ALA A 109 -6.14 -11.59 4.01
C ALA A 109 -7.10 -12.52 4.75
N GLN A 110 -6.62 -13.62 5.34
CA GLN A 110 -7.44 -14.57 6.10
C GLN A 110 -7.67 -14.16 7.56
N ARG A 111 -6.95 -13.16 8.08
CA ARG A 111 -7.16 -12.69 9.46
C ARG A 111 -8.54 -12.03 9.58
N GLU A 112 -9.33 -12.51 10.51
CA GLU A 112 -10.71 -12.04 10.71
C GLU A 112 -10.78 -10.76 11.55
N THR A 113 -9.79 -10.55 12.43
CA THR A 113 -9.78 -9.42 13.36
C THR A 113 -8.42 -8.73 13.38
N GLY A 114 -8.44 -7.43 13.65
CA GLY A 114 -7.26 -6.61 13.77
C GLY A 114 -6.75 -6.07 12.42
N ALA A 115 -5.55 -5.51 12.46
CA ALA A 115 -4.85 -5.03 11.29
C ALA A 115 -3.56 -5.80 11.06
N THR A 116 -3.14 -5.92 9.80
CA THR A 116 -1.83 -6.44 9.43
C THR A 116 -1.06 -5.39 8.65
N VAL A 117 0.13 -5.08 9.13
CA VAL A 117 1.13 -4.24 8.45
C VAL A 117 2.34 -5.08 8.09
N PHE A 118 3.10 -4.63 7.11
CA PHE A 118 4.34 -5.28 6.72
C PHE A 118 5.53 -4.49 7.27
N ALA A 119 6.63 -5.18 7.54
CA ALA A 119 7.87 -4.57 8.01
C ALA A 119 8.99 -4.92 7.02
N TYR A 120 9.60 -3.92 6.42
CA TYR A 120 10.68 -4.06 5.46
C TYR A 120 11.94 -3.32 5.94
N PRO A 121 13.12 -3.97 5.98
CA PRO A 121 14.34 -3.31 6.43
C PRO A 121 14.84 -2.28 5.42
N VAL A 122 15.07 -1.06 5.87
CA VAL A 122 15.56 0.07 5.05
C VAL A 122 16.78 0.73 5.69
N ASN A 123 17.53 1.48 4.89
CA ASN A 123 18.68 2.26 5.39
C ASN A 123 18.25 3.63 5.94
N ASP A 124 17.17 4.20 5.42
CA ASP A 124 16.66 5.57 5.69
C ASP A 124 15.22 5.49 6.25
N PRO A 125 15.03 5.01 7.47
CA PRO A 125 13.71 4.81 8.06
C PRO A 125 12.93 6.11 8.31
N ASP A 126 13.61 7.24 8.46
CA ASP A 126 13.05 8.57 8.70
C ASP A 126 12.13 9.10 7.58
N ARG A 127 12.14 8.45 6.43
CA ARG A 127 11.26 8.76 5.29
C ARG A 127 9.89 8.11 5.38
N PHE A 128 9.71 7.10 6.22
CA PHE A 128 8.56 6.20 6.25
C PHE A 128 7.89 6.15 7.62
N GLY A 129 6.70 5.57 7.67
CA GLY A 129 6.20 5.02 8.92
C GLY A 129 7.12 3.87 9.36
N VAL A 130 7.47 3.82 10.62
CA VAL A 130 8.42 2.83 11.18
C VAL A 130 7.76 2.02 12.26
N VAL A 131 7.93 0.70 12.20
CA VAL A 131 7.45 -0.22 13.22
C VAL A 131 8.62 -0.78 14.02
N ASP A 132 8.48 -0.83 15.34
CA ASP A 132 9.35 -1.59 16.24
C ASP A 132 8.58 -2.78 16.81
N PHE A 133 9.28 -3.88 17.07
CA PHE A 133 8.70 -5.12 17.57
C PHE A 133 9.69 -5.90 18.43
N ASP A 134 9.15 -6.73 19.30
CA ASP A 134 9.94 -7.60 20.17
C ASP A 134 10.52 -8.83 19.45
N SER A 135 11.22 -9.68 20.18
CA SER A 135 11.80 -10.93 19.67
C SER A 135 10.75 -11.92 19.14
N HIS A 136 9.50 -11.80 19.56
CA HIS A 136 8.38 -12.65 19.16
C HIS A 136 7.62 -12.07 17.97
N GLY A 137 7.97 -10.84 17.52
CA GLY A 137 7.33 -10.16 16.40
C GLY A 137 6.06 -9.38 16.80
N LYS A 138 5.80 -9.21 18.12
CA LYS A 138 4.72 -8.34 18.60
C LYS A 138 5.13 -6.88 18.39
N ALA A 139 4.29 -6.08 17.75
CA ALA A 139 4.52 -4.65 17.58
C ALA A 139 4.62 -3.95 18.95
N LEU A 140 5.63 -3.11 19.11
CA LEU A 140 5.87 -2.30 20.32
C LEU A 140 5.56 -0.84 20.09
N SER A 141 5.91 -0.30 18.91
CA SER A 141 5.65 1.09 18.56
C SER A 141 5.48 1.27 17.05
N LEU A 142 4.78 2.34 16.69
CA LEU A 142 4.63 2.84 15.33
C LEU A 142 4.87 4.34 15.34
N GLU A 143 5.79 4.82 14.50
CA GLU A 143 6.14 6.22 14.41
C GLU A 143 6.10 6.69 12.95
N GLU A 144 5.46 7.84 12.70
CA GLU A 144 5.44 8.46 11.38
C GLU A 144 6.68 9.32 11.18
N LYS A 145 7.53 8.96 10.22
CA LYS A 145 8.73 9.71 9.82
C LYS A 145 9.57 10.20 11.00
N PRO A 146 10.02 9.29 11.89
CA PRO A 146 10.75 9.67 13.08
C PRO A 146 12.12 10.24 12.73
N LYS A 147 12.51 11.37 13.35
CA LYS A 147 13.84 11.99 13.11
C LYS A 147 15.00 11.12 13.58
N ASN A 148 14.78 10.29 14.61
CA ASN A 148 15.79 9.40 15.20
C ASN A 148 15.13 8.05 15.46
N SER A 149 14.97 7.25 14.40
CA SER A 149 14.36 5.94 14.52
C SER A 149 15.26 4.96 15.24
N LYS A 150 14.67 4.21 16.18
CA LYS A 150 15.35 3.07 16.84
C LYS A 150 15.28 1.80 15.99
N SER A 151 14.23 1.68 15.19
CA SER A 151 14.01 0.56 14.28
C SER A 151 14.39 0.94 12.85
N LYS A 152 14.85 -0.04 12.08
CA LYS A 152 15.13 0.07 10.64
C LYS A 152 14.01 -0.51 9.77
N PHE A 153 12.87 -0.85 10.37
CA PHE A 153 11.78 -1.49 9.67
C PHE A 153 10.71 -0.46 9.27
N ALA A 154 10.75 -0.09 8.00
CA ALA A 154 9.70 0.73 7.39
C ALA A 154 8.42 -0.07 7.20
N VAL A 155 7.29 0.61 7.25
CA VAL A 155 5.97 0.06 6.93
C VAL A 155 5.65 0.39 5.48
N PRO A 156 5.72 -0.59 4.56
CA PRO A 156 5.31 -0.40 3.17
C PRO A 156 3.83 -0.04 3.03
N GLY A 157 3.48 0.57 1.91
CA GLY A 157 2.12 0.96 1.60
C GLY A 157 1.20 -0.20 1.20
N LEU A 158 1.10 -1.21 2.06
CA LEU A 158 0.20 -2.35 1.93
C LEU A 158 -0.32 -2.74 3.31
N TYR A 159 -1.62 -2.79 3.46
CA TYR A 159 -2.29 -2.94 4.75
C TYR A 159 -3.52 -3.84 4.60
N PHE A 160 -3.82 -4.64 5.63
CA PHE A 160 -5.06 -5.40 5.74
C PHE A 160 -5.76 -5.06 7.05
N TYR A 161 -7.07 -4.95 7.01
CA TYR A 161 -7.88 -4.51 8.14
C TYR A 161 -9.15 -5.34 8.27
N ASP A 162 -9.61 -5.47 9.49
CA ASP A 162 -10.95 -5.98 9.80
C ASP A 162 -12.05 -4.97 9.46
N SER A 163 -13.30 -5.36 9.66
CA SER A 163 -14.47 -4.55 9.34
C SER A 163 -14.58 -3.23 10.15
N SER A 164 -13.84 -3.09 11.24
CA SER A 164 -13.88 -1.89 12.08
C SER A 164 -13.08 -0.70 11.54
N VAL A 165 -12.36 -0.89 10.42
CA VAL A 165 -11.43 0.11 9.88
C VAL A 165 -12.11 1.43 9.52
N THR A 166 -13.31 1.38 8.95
CA THR A 166 -14.06 2.58 8.54
C THR A 166 -14.43 3.43 9.74
N GLU A 167 -14.90 2.81 10.84
CA GLU A 167 -15.23 3.50 12.07
C GLU A 167 -13.99 4.12 12.72
N LYS A 168 -12.89 3.35 12.79
CA LYS A 168 -11.61 3.84 13.30
C LYS A 168 -11.07 5.00 12.46
N ALA A 169 -11.16 4.93 11.13
CA ALA A 169 -10.72 6.02 10.26
C ALA A 169 -11.54 7.31 10.48
N ARG A 170 -12.84 7.18 10.73
CA ARG A 170 -13.71 8.34 11.06
C ARG A 170 -13.40 8.95 12.43
N SER A 171 -12.83 8.20 13.36
CA SER A 171 -12.45 8.69 14.69
C SER A 171 -11.11 9.42 14.73
N LEU A 172 -10.34 9.39 13.63
CA LEU A 172 -9.04 10.04 13.58
C LEU A 172 -9.18 11.56 13.54
N GLU A 173 -8.28 12.22 14.24
CA GLU A 173 -8.06 13.66 14.12
C GLU A 173 -6.93 13.94 13.10
N PRO A 174 -7.03 15.03 12.32
CA PRO A 174 -5.96 15.40 11.41
C PRO A 174 -4.65 15.70 12.16
N SER A 175 -3.55 15.21 11.62
CA SER A 175 -2.20 15.51 12.10
C SER A 175 -1.88 17.02 11.98
N PRO A 176 -0.76 17.50 12.54
CA PRO A 176 -0.30 18.88 12.32
C PRO A 176 -0.13 19.27 10.83
N ARG A 177 -0.05 18.28 9.94
CA ARG A 177 -0.03 18.46 8.47
C ARG A 177 -1.43 18.59 7.86
N GLY A 178 -2.49 18.44 8.66
CA GLY A 178 -3.88 18.41 8.21
C GLY A 178 -4.30 17.11 7.54
N GLU A 179 -3.57 16.01 7.77
CA GLU A 179 -3.76 14.69 7.15
C GLU A 179 -4.25 13.67 8.15
N LEU A 180 -5.16 12.78 7.72
CA LEU A 180 -5.54 11.56 8.43
C LEU A 180 -4.47 10.51 8.16
N GLU A 181 -3.54 10.37 9.10
CA GLU A 181 -2.36 9.52 8.92
C GLU A 181 -2.73 8.04 9.03
N ILE A 182 -2.20 7.24 8.12
CA ILE A 182 -2.34 5.78 8.19
C ILE A 182 -1.63 5.21 9.42
N THR A 183 -0.55 5.85 9.85
CA THR A 183 0.19 5.46 11.05
C THR A 183 -0.66 5.63 12.30
N ASP A 184 -1.48 6.69 12.37
CA ASP A 184 -2.39 6.91 13.51
C ASP A 184 -3.54 5.90 13.50
N LEU A 185 -4.05 5.53 12.33
CA LEU A 185 -5.01 4.43 12.20
C LEU A 185 -4.41 3.12 12.73
N ASN A 186 -3.19 2.79 12.33
CA ASN A 186 -2.50 1.58 12.78
C ASN A 186 -2.19 1.62 14.29
N ARG A 187 -1.95 2.80 14.88
CA ARG A 187 -1.78 2.97 16.33
C ARG A 187 -3.05 2.63 17.10
N LEU A 188 -4.25 2.88 16.56
CA LEU A 188 -5.49 2.45 17.21
C LEU A 188 -5.52 0.93 17.37
N TYR A 189 -5.11 0.18 16.35
CA TYR A 189 -4.99 -1.27 16.43
C TYR A 189 -3.86 -1.72 17.35
N LEU A 190 -2.71 -1.04 17.34
CA LEU A 190 -1.60 -1.32 18.25
C LEU A 190 -2.03 -1.17 19.72
N ASN A 191 -2.73 -0.09 20.05
CA ASN A 191 -3.22 0.19 21.40
C ASN A 191 -4.27 -0.83 21.89
N GLN A 192 -4.96 -1.48 20.95
CA GLN A 192 -5.90 -2.57 21.22
C GLN A 192 -5.25 -3.96 21.21
N GLU A 193 -3.92 -4.04 21.10
CA GLU A 193 -3.16 -5.29 20.91
C GLU A 193 -3.61 -6.13 19.71
N ALA A 194 -4.21 -5.48 18.70
CA ALA A 194 -4.79 -6.08 17.51
C ALA A 194 -3.99 -5.77 16.23
N LEU A 195 -2.72 -5.33 16.35
CA LEU A 195 -1.83 -5.08 15.22
C LEU A 195 -0.88 -6.26 15.02
N HIS A 196 -0.93 -6.86 13.84
CA HIS A 196 -0.04 -7.93 13.40
C HIS A 196 1.04 -7.35 12.48
N VAL A 197 2.27 -7.84 12.61
CA VAL A 197 3.41 -7.44 11.78
C VAL A 197 3.95 -8.63 11.01
N GLU A 198 3.89 -8.56 9.68
CA GLU A 198 4.49 -9.53 8.78
C GLU A 198 5.85 -9.02 8.29
N LYS A 199 6.93 -9.72 8.60
CA LYS A 199 8.29 -9.32 8.22
C LYS A 199 8.59 -9.78 6.80
N LEU A 200 8.88 -8.84 5.91
CA LEU A 200 9.39 -9.11 4.58
C LEU A 200 10.93 -9.26 4.67
N GLY A 201 11.37 -10.52 4.65
CA GLY A 201 12.79 -10.86 4.81
C GLY A 201 13.61 -10.78 3.52
N ARG A 202 14.78 -11.43 3.53
CA ARG A 202 15.64 -11.55 2.36
C ARG A 202 14.89 -12.28 1.24
N GLY A 203 14.99 -11.80 0.02
CA GLY A 203 14.25 -12.34 -1.13
C GLY A 203 12.95 -11.60 -1.44
N PHE A 204 12.59 -10.59 -0.64
CA PHE A 204 11.58 -9.61 -0.97
C PHE A 204 12.23 -8.31 -1.44
N ALA A 205 11.62 -7.69 -2.43
CA ALA A 205 11.89 -6.34 -2.85
C ALA A 205 10.62 -5.51 -2.67
N TRP A 206 10.78 -4.38 -1.99
CA TRP A 206 9.78 -3.33 -1.94
C TRP A 206 10.40 -2.06 -2.52
N LEU A 207 9.72 -1.48 -3.47
CA LEU A 207 10.13 -0.28 -4.16
C LEU A 207 9.04 0.77 -3.96
N ASP A 208 9.38 1.79 -3.20
CA ASP A 208 8.60 3.01 -3.12
C ASP A 208 9.06 3.96 -4.22
N THR A 209 8.22 4.18 -5.22
CA THR A 209 8.53 5.04 -6.35
C THR A 209 8.24 6.52 -6.05
N GLY A 210 8.27 6.92 -4.77
CA GLY A 210 7.97 8.28 -4.30
C GLY A 210 8.93 9.36 -4.83
N THR A 211 10.13 8.98 -5.29
CA THR A 211 11.13 9.91 -5.80
C THR A 211 11.53 9.60 -7.25
N PRO A 212 12.03 10.60 -8.03
CA PRO A 212 12.59 10.37 -9.35
C PRO A 212 13.75 9.37 -9.34
N GLU A 213 14.57 9.39 -8.29
CA GLU A 213 15.68 8.45 -8.10
C GLU A 213 15.20 7.01 -7.96
N SER A 214 14.13 6.79 -7.19
CA SER A 214 13.54 5.44 -7.04
C SER A 214 12.99 4.92 -8.37
N LEU A 215 12.38 5.78 -9.18
CA LEU A 215 11.90 5.43 -10.53
C LEU A 215 13.07 5.08 -11.46
N LEU A 216 14.18 5.81 -11.38
CA LEU A 216 15.38 5.55 -12.17
C LEU A 216 16.02 4.22 -11.77
N GLN A 217 16.13 3.94 -10.47
CA GLN A 217 16.67 2.68 -9.96
C GLN A 217 15.86 1.48 -10.46
N LEU A 218 14.53 1.59 -10.50
CA LEU A 218 13.65 0.56 -11.07
C LEU A 218 13.96 0.28 -12.53
N SER A 219 14.16 1.31 -13.33
CA SER A 219 14.53 1.18 -14.75
C SER A 219 15.91 0.52 -14.92
N LEU A 220 16.87 0.84 -14.06
CA LEU A 220 18.22 0.28 -14.11
C LEU A 220 18.26 -1.19 -13.71
N ILE A 221 17.46 -1.64 -12.75
CA ILE A 221 17.37 -3.06 -12.36
C ILE A 221 16.92 -3.91 -13.57
N HIS A 222 15.95 -3.43 -14.34
CA HIS A 222 15.48 -4.14 -15.54
C HIS A 222 16.49 -4.15 -16.70
N ILE A 223 17.38 -3.17 -16.77
CA ILE A 223 18.46 -3.11 -17.80
C ILE A 223 19.63 -4.03 -17.42
N SER A 224 19.91 -4.20 -16.13
CA SER A 224 21.05 -4.98 -15.65
C SER A 224 20.80 -6.49 -15.53
N GLU A 225 19.52 -6.93 -15.49
CA GLU A 225 19.13 -8.34 -15.52
C GLU A 225 18.48 -8.68 -16.87
N PRO A 226 19.25 -9.08 -17.89
CA PRO A 226 18.66 -9.57 -19.14
C PRO A 226 17.88 -10.85 -18.82
N THR A 227 16.59 -10.82 -19.10
CA THR A 227 15.72 -12.00 -19.05
C THR A 227 16.39 -13.10 -19.86
N ARG A 228 16.92 -14.15 -19.22
CA ARG A 228 17.23 -15.38 -19.90
C ARG A 228 15.90 -15.96 -20.33
N GLN A 229 15.53 -15.75 -21.59
CA GLN A 229 14.53 -16.56 -22.23
C GLN A 229 15.08 -17.99 -22.22
N ALA A 230 14.46 -18.84 -21.44
CA ALA A 230 14.66 -20.27 -21.58
C ALA A 230 14.13 -20.66 -22.96
N SER A 231 15.07 -21.05 -23.82
CA SER A 231 14.80 -21.76 -25.08
C SER A 231 14.21 -23.14 -24.81
#